data_8e281a5da77e0379e2fc1f2c2ba327ef
#
_entry.id   8e281a5da77e0379e2fc1f2c2ba327ef
#
_cell.length_a   1.000
_cell.length_b   1.000
_cell.length_c   1.000
_cell.angle_alpha   90.00
_cell.angle_beta   90.00
_cell.angle_gamma   90.00
#
_symmetry.space_group_name_H-M   'P 1'
#
loop_
_entity.id
_entity.type
_entity.pdbx_description
1 polymer ?
#
loop_
_entity_poly.entity_id
_entity_poly.type
_entity_poly.pdbx_seq_one_letter_code
_entity_poly.pdbx_strand_id
1 'polypeptide(L)'
;MGLMTWDDATAWLIREQHGVLGRAQLAEAGLSEATVRWHLSRRWRILLPGVYQLDRGRPTRAQREIAGLLAAGPKAALRGLSAASWWGVTAADPGDWVHVMVPPPRRTRRVAWLDVARSTITDPAMVTRGPFQVCSPARAVLDAAQHSGSPDVAAAIGIEAVQRRLVTLDDLEEELCRRNQRWSA
;
A
#
# COMPACT_ATOMS: atom_id res chain seq x y z
N MET A 1 -5.00 -24.89 -26.88
CA MET A 1 -4.33 -23.92 -25.95
C MET A 1 -5.41 -23.42 -24.98
N GLY A 2 -5.57 -24.15 -23.85
CA GLY A 2 -6.68 -23.92 -22.93
C GLY A 2 -6.62 -22.52 -22.32
N LEU A 3 -7.73 -21.80 -22.38
CA LEU A 3 -7.98 -20.65 -21.53
C LEU A 3 -7.88 -21.15 -20.08
N MET A 4 -7.02 -20.55 -19.28
CA MET A 4 -6.95 -20.85 -17.86
C MET A 4 -8.28 -20.43 -17.24
N THR A 5 -9.08 -21.41 -16.83
CA THR A 5 -10.33 -21.16 -16.12
C THR A 5 -9.99 -21.02 -14.64
N TRP A 6 -10.25 -19.84 -14.09
CA TRP A 6 -10.20 -19.60 -12.66
C TRP A 6 -11.51 -20.04 -12.02
N ASP A 7 -11.46 -20.55 -10.81
CA ASP A 7 -12.68 -20.66 -10.00
C ASP A 7 -13.25 -19.27 -9.66
N ASP A 8 -14.50 -19.21 -9.23
CA ASP A 8 -15.20 -17.95 -9.00
C ASP A 8 -14.51 -17.10 -7.92
N ALA A 9 -13.95 -17.73 -6.89
CA ALA A 9 -13.25 -17.04 -5.80
C ALA A 9 -11.96 -16.40 -6.30
N THR A 10 -11.16 -17.14 -7.06
CA THR A 10 -9.93 -16.63 -7.68
C THR A 10 -10.23 -15.57 -8.73
N ALA A 11 -11.26 -15.75 -9.55
CA ALA A 11 -11.67 -14.74 -10.52
C ALA A 11 -12.13 -13.44 -9.87
N TRP A 12 -12.85 -13.52 -8.74
CA TRP A 12 -13.20 -12.37 -7.93
C TRP A 12 -11.96 -11.67 -7.37
N LEU A 13 -11.03 -12.42 -6.77
CA LEU A 13 -9.79 -11.90 -6.23
C LEU A 13 -8.94 -11.18 -7.28
N ILE A 14 -8.83 -11.74 -8.48
CA ILE A 14 -8.13 -11.13 -9.62
C ILE A 14 -8.75 -9.78 -9.97
N ARG A 15 -10.07 -9.67 -10.00
CA ARG A 15 -10.76 -8.40 -10.26
C ARG A 15 -10.49 -7.38 -9.18
N GLU A 16 -10.68 -7.75 -7.91
CA GLU A 16 -10.45 -6.88 -6.76
C GLU A 16 -9.01 -6.38 -6.68
N GLN A 17 -8.04 -7.26 -6.96
CA GLN A 17 -6.62 -6.94 -6.92
C GLN A 17 -6.05 -6.45 -8.27
N HIS A 18 -6.91 -6.03 -9.19
CA HIS A 18 -6.50 -5.48 -10.49
C HIS A 18 -5.49 -6.36 -11.23
N GLY A 19 -5.64 -7.69 -11.14
CA GLY A 19 -4.73 -8.64 -11.79
C GLY A 19 -3.36 -8.80 -11.12
N VAL A 20 -3.22 -8.40 -9.86
CA VAL A 20 -1.97 -8.58 -9.09
C VAL A 20 -2.19 -9.65 -8.02
N LEU A 21 -1.40 -10.72 -8.04
CA LEU A 21 -1.50 -11.82 -7.08
C LEU A 21 -0.15 -12.13 -6.44
N GLY A 22 -0.20 -12.53 -5.17
CA GLY A 22 0.94 -13.07 -4.44
C GLY A 22 1.15 -14.57 -4.71
N ARG A 23 2.36 -15.06 -4.45
CA ARG A 23 2.69 -16.50 -4.61
C ARG A 23 1.75 -17.40 -3.79
N ALA A 24 1.42 -17.03 -2.56
CA ALA A 24 0.52 -17.81 -1.71
C ALA A 24 -0.88 -17.94 -2.36
N GLN A 25 -1.43 -16.84 -2.85
CA GLN A 25 -2.73 -16.81 -3.52
C GLN A 25 -2.77 -17.67 -4.78
N LEU A 26 -1.67 -17.66 -5.57
CA LEU A 26 -1.55 -18.53 -6.76
C LEU A 26 -1.46 -20.01 -6.37
N ALA A 27 -0.77 -20.33 -5.27
CA ALA A 27 -0.71 -21.70 -4.76
C ALA A 27 -2.07 -22.17 -4.23
N GLU A 28 -2.80 -21.33 -3.50
CA GLU A 28 -4.17 -21.56 -3.05
C GLU A 28 -5.13 -21.79 -4.22
N ALA A 29 -4.93 -21.07 -5.34
CA ALA A 29 -5.64 -21.26 -6.60
C ALA A 29 -5.19 -22.52 -7.38
N GLY A 30 -4.34 -23.37 -6.79
CA GLY A 30 -3.91 -24.64 -7.38
C GLY A 30 -2.79 -24.53 -8.44
N LEU A 31 -2.14 -23.38 -8.60
CA LEU A 31 -1.09 -23.24 -9.59
C LEU A 31 0.26 -23.76 -9.07
N SER A 32 0.84 -24.68 -9.83
CA SER A 32 2.20 -25.15 -9.58
C SER A 32 3.24 -24.08 -9.90
N GLU A 33 4.41 -24.15 -9.27
CA GLU A 33 5.52 -23.26 -9.61
C GLU A 33 5.97 -23.35 -11.08
N ALA A 34 5.85 -24.52 -11.68
CA ALA A 34 6.15 -24.73 -13.09
C ALA A 34 5.16 -23.94 -13.97
N THR A 35 3.86 -23.97 -13.63
CA THR A 35 2.82 -23.19 -14.31
C THR A 35 3.07 -21.69 -14.18
N VAL A 36 3.40 -21.22 -12.98
CA VAL A 36 3.73 -19.79 -12.73
C VAL A 36 4.94 -19.38 -13.59
N ARG A 37 6.02 -20.17 -13.62
CA ARG A 37 7.19 -19.89 -14.45
C ARG A 37 6.86 -19.86 -15.94
N TRP A 38 5.99 -20.75 -16.40
CA TRP A 38 5.54 -20.79 -17.79
C TRP A 38 4.77 -19.49 -18.16
N HIS A 39 3.89 -19.01 -17.26
CA HIS A 39 3.17 -17.74 -17.49
C HIS A 39 4.11 -16.54 -17.46
N LEU A 40 5.08 -16.50 -16.54
CA LEU A 40 6.07 -15.44 -16.44
C LEU A 40 6.93 -15.30 -17.71
N SER A 41 7.25 -16.41 -18.38
CA SER A 41 7.99 -16.36 -19.65
C SER A 41 7.18 -15.78 -20.82
N ARG A 42 5.84 -15.70 -20.73
CA ARG A 42 4.94 -15.36 -21.86
C ARG A 42 4.01 -14.18 -21.62
N ARG A 43 3.31 -14.15 -20.50
CA ARG A 43 2.16 -13.28 -20.28
C ARG A 43 2.23 -12.44 -19.01
N TRP A 44 2.90 -12.92 -17.95
CA TRP A 44 2.95 -12.29 -16.65
C TRP A 44 4.24 -11.51 -16.43
N ARG A 45 4.22 -10.66 -15.41
CA ARG A 45 5.37 -9.89 -14.97
C ARG A 45 5.58 -10.05 -13.46
N ILE A 46 6.83 -10.09 -13.03
CA ILE A 46 7.19 -9.96 -11.61
C ILE A 46 7.20 -8.47 -11.26
N LEU A 47 6.39 -8.06 -10.30
CA LEU A 47 6.41 -6.70 -9.75
C LEU A 47 7.36 -6.57 -8.57
N LEU A 48 7.31 -7.54 -7.67
CA LEU A 48 8.17 -7.67 -6.49
C LEU A 48 8.43 -9.16 -6.24
N PRO A 49 9.43 -9.54 -5.44
CA PRO A 49 9.68 -10.94 -5.12
C PRO A 49 8.42 -11.63 -4.57
N GLY A 50 7.94 -12.63 -5.29
CA GLY A 50 6.72 -13.37 -4.94
C GLY A 50 5.40 -12.67 -5.23
N VAL A 51 5.41 -11.56 -5.97
CA VAL A 51 4.20 -10.84 -6.40
C VAL A 51 4.20 -10.65 -7.91
N TYR A 52 3.12 -10.99 -8.54
CA TYR A 52 2.99 -11.12 -9.98
C TYR A 52 1.82 -10.29 -10.51
N GLN A 53 2.03 -9.65 -11.66
CA GLN A 53 0.98 -9.05 -12.48
C GLN A 53 0.61 -10.05 -13.57
N LEU A 54 -0.68 -10.30 -13.77
CA LEU A 54 -1.18 -11.32 -14.69
C LEU A 54 -1.22 -10.85 -16.15
N ASP A 55 -0.59 -9.74 -16.44
CA ASP A 55 -0.36 -9.20 -17.78
C ASP A 55 1.05 -8.59 -17.89
N ARG A 56 1.40 -8.06 -19.09
CA ARG A 56 2.69 -7.39 -19.34
C ARG A 56 2.58 -5.88 -19.47
N GLY A 57 1.42 -5.32 -19.24
CA GLY A 57 1.20 -3.88 -19.25
C GLY A 57 2.09 -3.14 -18.25
N ARG A 58 2.27 -1.83 -18.45
CA ARG A 58 2.92 -0.99 -17.44
C ARG A 58 2.05 -1.00 -16.17
N PRO A 59 2.60 -1.31 -14.99
CA PRO A 59 1.82 -1.34 -13.77
C PRO A 59 1.18 0.03 -13.47
N THR A 60 -0.09 0.03 -13.19
CA THR A 60 -0.80 1.22 -12.68
C THR A 60 -0.38 1.52 -11.26
N ARG A 61 -0.72 2.72 -10.76
CA ARG A 61 -0.50 3.09 -9.37
C ARG A 61 -1.16 2.09 -8.41
N ALA A 62 -2.44 1.80 -8.61
CA ALA A 62 -3.18 0.83 -7.79
C ALA A 62 -2.53 -0.56 -7.79
N GLN A 63 -2.07 -1.04 -8.95
CA GLN A 63 -1.36 -2.33 -9.04
C GLN A 63 -0.05 -2.34 -8.25
N ARG A 64 0.71 -1.24 -8.27
CA ARG A 64 1.93 -1.12 -7.44
C ARG A 64 1.61 -1.10 -5.95
N GLU A 65 0.57 -0.39 -5.53
CA GLU A 65 0.14 -0.34 -4.13
C GLU A 65 -0.30 -1.70 -3.61
N ILE A 66 -1.12 -2.42 -4.39
CA ILE A 66 -1.52 -3.80 -4.08
C ILE A 66 -0.29 -4.70 -4.00
N ALA A 67 0.63 -4.59 -4.97
CA ALA A 67 1.86 -5.38 -4.96
C ALA A 67 2.72 -5.07 -3.72
N GLY A 68 2.79 -3.81 -3.30
CA GLY A 68 3.48 -3.39 -2.08
C GLY A 68 2.87 -4.00 -0.82
N LEU A 69 1.54 -3.97 -0.70
CA LEU A 69 0.81 -4.58 0.41
C LEU A 69 1.02 -6.10 0.47
N LEU A 70 0.87 -6.80 -0.68
CA LEU A 70 1.10 -8.24 -0.76
C LEU A 70 2.55 -8.62 -0.41
N ALA A 71 3.54 -7.88 -0.91
CA ALA A 71 4.94 -8.12 -0.62
C ALA A 71 5.31 -7.84 0.84
N ALA A 72 4.69 -6.84 1.46
CA ALA A 72 4.88 -6.53 2.86
C ALA A 72 4.14 -7.53 3.77
N GLY A 73 3.07 -8.16 3.26
CA GLY A 73 2.35 -9.27 3.87
C GLY A 73 1.16 -8.84 4.74
N PRO A 74 0.54 -9.78 5.45
CA PRO A 74 -0.68 -9.52 6.21
C PRO A 74 -0.47 -8.41 7.24
N LYS A 75 -1.51 -7.60 7.45
CA LYS A 75 -1.52 -6.40 8.30
C LYS A 75 -0.61 -5.26 7.80
N ALA A 76 -0.15 -5.32 6.55
CA ALA A 76 0.51 -4.20 5.91
C ALA A 76 -0.54 -3.14 5.51
N ALA A 77 -0.22 -1.87 5.69
CA ALA A 77 -1.10 -0.77 5.30
C ALA A 77 -0.33 0.32 4.55
N LEU A 78 -0.98 0.99 3.61
CA LEU A 78 -0.44 2.20 3.00
C LEU A 78 -0.24 3.27 4.06
N ARG A 79 0.86 4.03 3.96
CA ARG A 79 1.21 5.13 4.86
C ARG A 79 1.76 6.34 4.10
N GLY A 80 1.91 7.45 4.81
CA GLY A 80 2.61 8.64 4.32
C GLY A 80 2.09 9.12 2.98
N LEU A 81 2.99 9.49 2.06
CA LEU A 81 2.61 10.02 0.75
C LEU A 81 1.69 9.08 -0.05
N SER A 82 1.90 7.75 0.03
CA SER A 82 1.01 6.80 -0.65
C SER A 82 -0.40 6.79 -0.07
N ALA A 83 -0.53 6.83 1.25
CA ALA A 83 -1.84 6.88 1.89
C ALA A 83 -2.53 8.23 1.68
N ALA A 84 -1.81 9.35 1.83
CA ALA A 84 -2.37 10.68 1.62
C ALA A 84 -2.86 10.87 0.17
N SER A 85 -2.07 10.43 -0.82
CA SER A 85 -2.49 10.38 -2.22
C SER A 85 -3.70 9.48 -2.44
N TRP A 86 -3.77 8.32 -1.79
CA TRP A 86 -4.92 7.43 -1.84
C TRP A 86 -6.20 8.08 -1.26
N TRP A 87 -6.07 8.88 -0.20
CA TRP A 87 -7.13 9.70 0.35
C TRP A 87 -7.50 10.90 -0.54
N GLY A 88 -6.77 11.12 -1.63
CA GLY A 88 -7.03 12.16 -2.63
C GLY A 88 -6.30 13.47 -2.37
N VAL A 89 -5.32 13.52 -1.48
CA VAL A 89 -4.47 14.71 -1.29
C VAL A 89 -3.49 14.80 -2.46
N THR A 90 -3.68 15.76 -3.35
CA THR A 90 -2.90 15.89 -4.59
C THR A 90 -1.49 16.44 -4.36
N ALA A 91 -1.31 17.25 -3.33
CA ALA A 91 0.01 17.71 -2.89
C ALA A 91 0.92 16.59 -2.37
N ALA A 92 0.31 15.44 -2.00
CA ALA A 92 1.04 14.26 -1.53
C ALA A 92 1.41 13.34 -2.70
N ASP A 93 2.32 13.77 -3.55
CA ASP A 93 2.80 12.95 -4.67
C ASP A 93 3.90 11.97 -4.21
N PRO A 94 3.64 10.67 -4.18
CA PRO A 94 4.65 9.67 -3.84
C PRO A 94 5.58 9.33 -5.02
N GLY A 95 5.40 9.93 -6.19
CA GLY A 95 6.14 9.60 -7.40
C GLY A 95 6.03 8.11 -7.74
N ASP A 96 7.17 7.49 -8.00
CA ASP A 96 7.23 6.05 -8.28
C ASP A 96 7.20 5.15 -7.02
N TRP A 97 7.35 5.74 -5.83
CA TRP A 97 7.43 4.98 -4.58
C TRP A 97 6.08 4.55 -4.04
N VAL A 98 6.05 3.40 -3.41
CA VAL A 98 4.94 2.92 -2.58
C VAL A 98 5.41 2.82 -1.14
N HIS A 99 4.76 3.55 -0.25
CA HIS A 99 5.07 3.60 1.17
C HIS A 99 4.08 2.72 1.94
N VAL A 100 4.61 1.74 2.63
CA VAL A 100 3.84 0.76 3.41
C VAL A 100 4.34 0.71 4.84
N MET A 101 3.46 0.52 5.80
CA MET A 101 3.82 0.20 7.17
C MET A 101 3.41 -1.22 7.53
N VAL A 102 4.18 -1.82 8.43
CA VAL A 102 3.93 -3.15 8.99
C VAL A 102 4.08 -3.14 10.51
N PRO A 103 3.27 -3.94 11.24
CA PRO A 103 3.47 -4.10 12.67
C PRO A 103 4.71 -4.96 12.96
N PRO A 104 5.27 -4.91 14.20
CA PRO A 104 6.24 -5.88 14.66
C PRO A 104 5.70 -7.33 14.55
N PRO A 105 6.55 -8.32 14.40
CA PRO A 105 8.02 -8.32 14.39
C PRO A 105 8.65 -8.05 13.00
N ARG A 106 7.86 -7.66 12.01
CA ARG A 106 8.37 -7.40 10.66
C ARG A 106 9.39 -6.27 10.65
N ARG A 107 10.37 -6.38 9.75
CA ARG A 107 11.47 -5.42 9.64
C ARG A 107 11.21 -4.40 8.55
N THR A 108 11.76 -3.20 8.73
CA THR A 108 11.88 -2.19 7.67
C THR A 108 12.71 -2.74 6.52
N ARG A 109 12.30 -2.47 5.29
CA ARG A 109 13.08 -2.79 4.10
C ARG A 109 12.75 -1.85 2.96
N ARG A 110 13.72 -1.65 2.09
CA ARG A 110 13.55 -0.95 0.83
C ARG A 110 13.87 -1.91 -0.31
N VAL A 111 12.96 -2.13 -1.22
CA VAL A 111 13.13 -3.05 -2.35
C VAL A 111 12.50 -2.42 -3.60
N ALA A 112 13.32 -2.22 -4.64
CA ALA A 112 12.90 -1.51 -5.84
C ALA A 112 12.20 -0.19 -5.49
N TRP A 113 10.93 -0.05 -5.83
CA TRP A 113 10.10 1.12 -5.57
C TRP A 113 9.22 0.99 -4.30
N LEU A 114 9.44 -0.02 -3.47
CA LEU A 114 8.71 -0.27 -2.22
C LEU A 114 9.53 0.17 -1.01
N ASP A 115 8.96 1.04 -0.19
CA ASP A 115 9.48 1.44 1.11
C ASP A 115 8.58 0.88 2.22
N VAL A 116 9.13 -0.04 3.02
CA VAL A 116 8.41 -0.67 4.14
C VAL A 116 8.98 -0.15 5.45
N ALA A 117 8.17 0.56 6.21
CA ALA A 117 8.50 1.00 7.56
C ALA A 117 7.78 0.15 8.62
N ARG A 118 8.45 -0.07 9.75
CA ARG A 118 7.82 -0.70 10.92
C ARG A 118 7.14 0.38 11.76
N SER A 119 5.89 0.11 12.17
CA SER A 119 5.20 0.94 13.14
C SER A 119 4.77 0.12 14.35
N THR A 120 5.07 0.62 15.52
CA THR A 120 4.57 0.10 16.81
C THR A 120 3.32 0.83 17.28
N ILE A 121 2.97 1.94 16.60
CA ILE A 121 1.80 2.74 16.92
C ILE A 121 0.59 2.09 16.26
N THR A 122 -0.39 1.71 17.07
CA THR A 122 -1.69 1.24 16.58
C THR A 122 -2.44 2.42 15.95
N ASP A 123 -3.05 2.17 14.81
CA ASP A 123 -3.95 3.12 14.15
C ASP A 123 -5.39 2.58 14.27
N PRO A 124 -6.18 3.06 15.25
CA PRO A 124 -7.53 2.54 15.48
C PRO A 124 -8.51 2.90 14.37
N ALA A 125 -8.20 3.94 13.60
CA ALA A 125 -9.02 4.43 12.49
C ALA A 125 -8.49 3.98 11.11
N MET A 126 -7.65 2.93 11.09
CA MET A 126 -7.21 2.31 9.84
C MET A 126 -8.39 1.74 9.06
N VAL A 127 -8.42 1.98 7.77
CA VAL A 127 -9.52 1.59 6.87
C VAL A 127 -9.07 0.46 5.95
N THR A 128 -10.00 -0.48 5.75
CA THR A 128 -9.86 -1.49 4.68
C THR A 128 -10.92 -1.23 3.62
N ARG A 129 -10.50 -1.07 2.37
CA ARG A 129 -11.41 -0.90 1.22
C ARG A 129 -10.91 -1.76 0.06
N GLY A 130 -11.66 -2.83 -0.24
CA GLY A 130 -11.21 -3.84 -1.19
C GLY A 130 -9.85 -4.42 -0.79
N PRO A 131 -8.87 -4.46 -1.70
CA PRO A 131 -7.54 -4.99 -1.41
C PRO A 131 -6.64 -4.01 -0.62
N PHE A 132 -7.11 -2.78 -0.39
CA PHE A 132 -6.32 -1.74 0.25
C PHE A 132 -6.55 -1.70 1.76
N GLN A 133 -5.46 -1.80 2.50
CA GLN A 133 -5.41 -1.43 3.90
C GLN A 133 -4.65 -0.10 3.99
N VAL A 134 -5.27 0.93 4.57
CA VAL A 134 -4.75 2.31 4.53
C VAL A 134 -4.83 2.91 5.93
N CYS A 135 -3.78 3.58 6.38
CA CYS A 135 -3.81 4.30 7.64
C CYS A 135 -4.85 5.44 7.61
N SER A 136 -5.27 5.88 8.78
CA SER A 136 -6.23 6.99 8.94
C SER A 136 -5.78 8.26 8.20
N PRO A 137 -6.71 9.13 7.79
CA PRO A 137 -6.36 10.37 7.12
C PRO A 137 -5.39 11.24 7.91
N ALA A 138 -5.62 11.44 9.21
CA ALA A 138 -4.74 12.25 10.06
C ALA A 138 -3.32 11.70 10.09
N ARG A 139 -3.20 10.38 10.25
CA ARG A 139 -1.90 9.71 10.23
C ARG A 139 -1.22 9.80 8.86
N ALA A 140 -1.97 9.60 7.78
CA ALA A 140 -1.46 9.71 6.42
C ALA A 140 -0.89 11.10 6.14
N VAL A 141 -1.63 12.15 6.52
CA VAL A 141 -1.25 13.55 6.34
C VAL A 141 0.03 13.88 7.13
N LEU A 142 0.08 13.53 8.42
CA LEU A 142 1.26 13.80 9.25
C LEU A 142 2.50 13.01 8.78
N ASP A 143 2.33 11.73 8.42
CA ASP A 143 3.44 10.94 7.87
C ASP A 143 3.92 11.51 6.53
N ALA A 144 3.00 11.95 5.66
CA ALA A 144 3.33 12.54 4.38
C ALA A 144 4.06 13.88 4.54
N ALA A 145 3.56 14.76 5.40
CA ALA A 145 4.19 16.05 5.70
C ALA A 145 5.61 15.85 6.25
N GLN A 146 5.80 14.92 7.18
CA GLN A 146 7.11 14.61 7.76
C GLN A 146 8.13 14.09 6.73
N HIS A 147 7.67 13.40 5.68
CA HIS A 147 8.52 12.78 4.66
C HIS A 147 8.56 13.54 3.33
N SER A 148 7.90 14.70 3.25
CA SER A 148 7.83 15.49 2.01
C SER A 148 9.16 16.12 1.58
N GLY A 149 10.12 16.23 2.50
CA GLY A 149 11.43 16.83 2.24
C GLY A 149 11.42 18.35 2.07
N SER A 150 10.25 19.01 2.10
CA SER A 150 10.09 20.46 1.97
C SER A 150 8.99 20.98 2.90
N PRO A 151 9.26 22.07 3.67
CA PRO A 151 8.24 22.72 4.50
C PRO A 151 7.03 23.19 3.70
N ASP A 152 7.23 23.70 2.49
CA ASP A 152 6.14 24.18 1.64
C ASP A 152 5.24 23.05 1.19
N VAL A 153 5.83 21.91 0.80
CA VAL A 153 5.05 20.71 0.44
C VAL A 153 4.34 20.14 1.67
N ALA A 154 4.98 20.13 2.82
CA ALA A 154 4.36 19.71 4.07
C ALA A 154 3.14 20.57 4.41
N ALA A 155 3.28 21.89 4.30
CA ALA A 155 2.18 22.83 4.51
C ALA A 155 1.05 22.61 3.48
N ALA A 156 1.37 22.46 2.19
CA ALA A 156 0.39 22.20 1.14
C ALA A 156 -0.42 20.93 1.41
N ILE A 157 0.22 19.83 1.82
CA ILE A 157 -0.44 18.58 2.19
C ILE A 157 -1.45 18.80 3.34
N GLY A 158 -1.02 19.48 4.41
CA GLY A 158 -1.89 19.75 5.56
C GLY A 158 -3.07 20.65 5.20
N ILE A 159 -2.80 21.76 4.50
CA ILE A 159 -3.82 22.73 4.08
C ILE A 159 -4.85 22.05 3.15
N GLU A 160 -4.41 21.30 2.14
CA GLU A 160 -5.31 20.59 1.22
C GLU A 160 -6.19 19.58 1.97
N ALA A 161 -5.62 18.81 2.90
CA ALA A 161 -6.36 17.82 3.66
C ALA A 161 -7.47 18.45 4.51
N VAL A 162 -7.21 19.61 5.16
CA VAL A 162 -8.22 20.35 5.93
C VAL A 162 -9.26 20.99 5.00
N GLN A 163 -8.87 21.61 3.92
CA GLN A 163 -9.79 22.21 2.93
C GLN A 163 -10.75 21.19 2.33
N ARG A 164 -10.27 19.97 2.10
CA ARG A 164 -11.08 18.84 1.61
C ARG A 164 -11.92 18.18 2.70
N ARG A 165 -11.81 18.64 3.94
CA ARG A 165 -12.50 18.05 5.10
C ARG A 165 -12.16 16.57 5.31
N LEU A 166 -10.98 16.15 4.93
CA LEU A 166 -10.45 14.81 5.21
C LEU A 166 -10.02 14.68 6.67
N VAL A 167 -9.56 15.79 7.26
CA VAL A 167 -9.13 15.91 8.64
C VAL A 167 -9.52 17.28 9.18
N THR A 168 -9.69 17.36 10.49
CA THR A 168 -9.76 18.61 11.25
C THR A 168 -8.41 18.91 11.89
N LEU A 169 -8.23 20.12 12.45
CA LEU A 169 -7.04 20.43 13.24
C LEU A 169 -6.98 19.58 14.51
N ASP A 170 -8.13 19.32 15.14
CA ASP A 170 -8.23 18.47 16.33
C ASP A 170 -7.78 17.03 16.04
N ASP A 171 -8.16 16.47 14.87
CA ASP A 171 -7.70 15.14 14.44
C ASP A 171 -6.16 15.08 14.29
N LEU A 172 -5.56 16.14 13.75
CA LEU A 172 -4.11 16.22 13.60
C LEU A 172 -3.41 16.36 14.95
N GLU A 173 -3.93 17.20 15.85
CA GLU A 173 -3.41 17.37 17.19
C GLU A 173 -3.51 16.07 18.01
N GLU A 174 -4.64 15.37 17.94
CA GLU A 174 -4.81 14.08 18.61
C GLU A 174 -3.79 13.04 18.11
N GLU A 175 -3.59 12.95 16.80
CA GLU A 175 -2.61 12.02 16.23
C GLU A 175 -1.18 12.41 16.63
N LEU A 176 -0.83 13.70 16.68
CA LEU A 176 0.44 14.19 17.18
C LEU A 176 0.67 13.82 18.65
N CYS A 177 -0.34 14.03 19.51
CA CYS A 177 -0.29 13.64 20.91
C CYS A 177 -0.08 12.14 21.09
N ARG A 178 -0.78 11.32 20.30
CA ARG A 178 -0.64 9.85 20.31
C ARG A 178 0.78 9.39 19.94
N ARG A 179 1.46 10.14 19.07
CA ARG A 179 2.85 9.86 18.70
C ARG A 179 3.82 10.26 19.82
N ASN A 180 3.61 11.41 20.43
CA ASN A 180 4.52 11.97 21.44
C ASN A 180 4.47 11.21 22.76
N GLN A 181 3.34 10.65 23.16
CA GLN A 181 3.21 9.84 24.40
C GLN A 181 4.17 8.65 24.49
N ARG A 182 4.74 8.18 23.37
CA ARG A 182 5.71 7.09 23.35
C ARG A 182 7.18 7.51 23.43
N TRP A 183 7.47 8.83 23.38
CA TRP A 183 8.82 9.34 23.59
C TRP A 183 9.08 9.67 25.05
N SER A 184 8.02 9.62 25.88
CA SER A 184 8.08 9.98 27.31
C SER A 184 8.00 8.75 28.25
N ALA A 185 8.00 7.54 27.70
CA ALA A 185 8.00 6.27 28.42
C ALA A 185 9.21 5.43 28.01
#